data_a30c7a68ea175774f802fa66a22b66a4
#
_entry.id   a30c7a68ea175774f802fa66a22b66a4
#
_cell.length_a   1.000
_cell.length_b   1.000
_cell.length_c   1.000
_cell.angle_alpha   90.00
_cell.angle_beta   90.00
_cell.angle_gamma   90.00
#
_symmetry.space_group_name_H-M   'P 1'
#
loop_
_entity.id
_entity.type
_entity.pdbx_description
1 polymer ?
#
loop_
_entity_poly.entity_id
_entity_poly.type
_entity_poly.pdbx_seq_one_letter_code
_entity_poly.pdbx_strand_id
1 'polypeptide(L)'
;IVNDISDKEFDKKVFRTKERPIASGKISIKLGLVYTATLCLFALLVLLNFNTVTIVIALGSMPLAFSYPLMKRYTYWPQLFLGITFNYGLILGWVCINNHLDTIPIILYSGAIFWTLGFDTIYGFQDINDDEIIGIKSTSIKFKKNPKLFLYTCYLIFITSLITTGLLMNFNYLFYLFLLIPTTHLFLYQVYNFNFKDPLNCFKIFKRNNF
;
A
#
# COMPACT_ATOMS: atom_id res chain seq x y z
N ILE A 1 4.61 4.65 12.87
CA ILE A 1 4.44 5.48 14.09
C ILE A 1 3.14 6.27 14.01
N VAL A 2 2.94 7.16 12.99
CA VAL A 2 1.72 8.00 12.86
C VAL A 2 0.46 7.12 12.82
N ASN A 3 0.49 6.03 12.03
CA ASN A 3 -0.59 5.05 11.99
C ASN A 3 -0.86 4.43 13.37
N ASP A 4 0.17 3.99 14.09
CA ASP A 4 0.01 3.38 15.42
C ASP A 4 -0.51 4.36 16.47
N ILE A 5 -0.13 5.66 16.36
CA ILE A 5 -0.69 6.71 17.22
C ILE A 5 -2.19 6.89 16.93
N SER A 6 -2.55 6.98 15.65
CA SER A 6 -3.94 7.13 15.22
C SER A 6 -4.80 5.92 15.62
N ASP A 7 -4.23 4.73 15.57
CA ASP A 7 -4.93 3.47 15.76
C ASP A 7 -4.86 2.93 17.19
N LYS A 8 -4.19 3.62 18.12
CA LYS A 8 -3.92 3.14 19.48
C LYS A 8 -5.13 2.47 20.15
N GLU A 9 -6.28 3.11 20.12
CA GLU A 9 -7.49 2.59 20.82
C GLU A 9 -8.15 1.43 20.06
N PHE A 10 -7.98 1.33 18.74
CA PHE A 10 -8.41 0.19 17.94
C PHE A 10 -7.46 -1.00 18.13
N ASP A 11 -6.15 -0.75 18.05
CA ASP A 11 -5.11 -1.77 18.21
C ASP A 11 -5.18 -2.50 19.56
N LYS A 12 -5.56 -1.81 20.64
CA LYS A 12 -5.81 -2.43 21.95
C LYS A 12 -6.90 -3.49 21.95
N LYS A 13 -7.88 -3.37 21.06
CA LYS A 13 -9.06 -4.24 20.99
C LYS A 13 -8.84 -5.47 20.10
N VAL A 14 -7.86 -5.43 19.23
CA VAL A 14 -7.52 -6.51 18.28
C VAL A 14 -6.43 -7.39 18.86
N PHE A 15 -6.66 -8.70 18.97
CA PHE A 15 -5.73 -9.65 19.59
C PHE A 15 -4.32 -9.58 19.00
N ARG A 16 -4.19 -9.46 17.67
CA ARG A 16 -2.93 -9.41 16.94
C ARG A 16 -2.13 -8.13 17.18
N THR A 17 -2.80 -6.98 17.39
CA THR A 17 -2.16 -5.66 17.43
C THR A 17 -2.04 -5.06 18.83
N LYS A 18 -2.68 -5.63 19.85
CA LYS A 18 -2.65 -5.13 21.24
C LYS A 18 -1.25 -5.00 21.84
N GLU A 19 -0.29 -5.81 21.38
CA GLU A 19 1.10 -5.80 21.84
C GLU A 19 1.99 -4.79 21.10
N ARG A 20 1.46 -4.04 20.12
CA ARG A 20 2.22 -2.98 19.45
C ARG A 20 2.73 -1.96 20.48
N PRO A 21 3.95 -1.41 20.31
CA PRO A 21 4.60 -0.58 21.33
C PRO A 21 3.77 0.61 21.81
N ILE A 22 3.01 1.27 20.93
CA ILE A 22 2.17 2.42 21.30
C ILE A 22 0.83 1.96 21.89
N ALA A 23 0.24 0.90 21.34
CA ALA A 23 -1.01 0.33 21.85
C ALA A 23 -0.85 -0.22 23.27
N SER A 24 0.22 -0.98 23.52
CA SER A 24 0.56 -1.57 24.82
C SER A 24 1.08 -0.54 25.85
N GLY A 25 1.40 0.68 25.41
CA GLY A 25 1.95 1.73 26.28
C GLY A 25 3.46 1.63 26.53
N LYS A 26 4.18 0.69 25.91
CA LYS A 26 5.65 0.59 25.97
C LYS A 26 6.33 1.85 25.45
N ILE A 27 5.73 2.51 24.48
CA ILE A 27 6.16 3.81 23.95
C ILE A 27 5.02 4.80 24.13
N SER A 28 5.30 5.95 24.76
CA SER A 28 4.33 7.03 24.93
C SER A 28 4.05 7.74 23.59
N ILE A 29 2.86 8.31 23.44
CA ILE A 29 2.51 9.11 22.22
C ILE A 29 3.50 10.27 22.06
N LYS A 30 3.91 10.95 23.15
CA LYS A 30 4.88 12.04 23.09
C LYS A 30 6.21 11.58 22.50
N LEU A 31 6.72 10.44 22.96
CA LEU A 31 7.96 9.87 22.42
C LEU A 31 7.80 9.44 20.95
N GLY A 32 6.65 8.86 20.59
CA GLY A 32 6.33 8.54 19.21
C GLY A 32 6.32 9.77 18.29
N LEU A 33 5.76 10.90 18.75
CA LEU A 33 5.78 12.16 18.00
C LEU A 33 7.21 12.73 17.85
N VAL A 34 8.04 12.63 18.89
CA VAL A 34 9.46 13.03 18.82
C VAL A 34 10.19 12.20 17.78
N TYR A 35 10.02 10.88 17.77
CA TYR A 35 10.61 10.01 16.74
C TYR A 35 10.14 10.38 15.34
N THR A 36 8.83 10.65 15.18
CA THR A 36 8.28 11.06 13.88
C THR A 36 8.93 12.38 13.42
N ALA A 37 8.98 13.39 14.27
CA ALA A 37 9.58 14.68 13.95
C ALA A 37 11.07 14.55 13.59
N THR A 38 11.82 13.75 14.33
CA THR A 38 13.25 13.48 14.08
C THR A 38 13.44 12.81 12.71
N LEU A 39 12.66 11.77 12.41
CA LEU A 39 12.73 11.08 11.12
C LEU A 39 12.32 11.98 9.95
N CYS A 40 11.28 12.80 10.13
CA CYS A 40 10.89 13.80 9.13
C CYS A 40 11.96 14.84 8.89
N LEU A 41 12.67 15.28 9.94
CA LEU A 41 13.79 16.21 9.81
C LEU A 41 14.94 15.59 9.00
N PHE A 42 15.35 14.36 9.30
CA PHE A 42 16.37 13.66 8.51
C PHE A 42 15.93 13.47 7.05
N ALA A 43 14.68 13.08 6.84
CA ALA A 43 14.14 12.94 5.48
C ALA A 43 14.15 14.28 4.73
N LEU A 44 13.83 15.39 5.41
CA LEU A 44 13.89 16.74 4.83
C LEU A 44 15.34 17.13 4.46
N LEU A 45 16.31 16.86 5.32
CA LEU A 45 17.73 17.14 5.03
C LEU A 45 18.21 16.38 3.78
N VAL A 46 17.77 15.13 3.60
CA VAL A 46 18.06 14.36 2.37
C VAL A 46 17.32 14.98 1.19
N LEU A 47 16.04 15.32 1.34
CA LEU A 47 15.19 15.87 0.28
C LEU A 47 15.75 17.19 -0.28
N LEU A 48 16.34 18.05 0.56
CA LEU A 48 16.90 19.34 0.14
C LEU A 48 18.10 19.21 -0.83
N ASN A 49 18.65 18.01 -1.03
CA ASN A 49 19.72 17.77 -2.01
C ASN A 49 19.18 17.41 -3.42
N PHE A 50 17.87 17.33 -3.59
CA PHE A 50 17.25 17.04 -4.90
C PHE A 50 16.83 18.31 -5.63
N ASN A 51 16.41 18.13 -6.89
CA ASN A 51 15.90 19.24 -7.69
C ASN A 51 14.59 19.80 -7.13
N THR A 52 14.27 21.06 -7.45
CA THR A 52 13.10 21.78 -6.93
C THR A 52 11.78 21.07 -7.20
N VAL A 53 11.64 20.45 -8.39
CA VAL A 53 10.40 19.73 -8.75
C VAL A 53 10.19 18.52 -7.84
N THR A 54 11.25 17.76 -7.58
CA THR A 54 11.23 16.64 -6.62
C THR A 54 10.85 17.10 -5.23
N ILE A 55 11.43 18.21 -4.75
CA ILE A 55 11.12 18.78 -3.42
C ILE A 55 9.64 19.11 -3.31
N VAL A 56 9.08 19.84 -4.29
CA VAL A 56 7.67 20.25 -4.29
C VAL A 56 6.74 19.03 -4.30
N ILE A 57 7.01 18.07 -5.18
CA ILE A 57 6.20 16.84 -5.29
C ILE A 57 6.31 16.00 -4.01
N ALA A 58 7.52 15.87 -3.44
CA ALA A 58 7.71 15.12 -2.19
C ALA A 58 6.96 15.75 -1.01
N LEU A 59 7.00 17.07 -0.88
CA LEU A 59 6.22 17.77 0.15
C LEU A 59 4.71 17.57 -0.06
N GLY A 60 4.25 17.49 -1.31
CA GLY A 60 2.86 17.15 -1.67
C GLY A 60 2.41 15.77 -1.21
N SER A 61 3.32 14.82 -0.94
CA SER A 61 2.99 13.51 -0.38
C SER A 61 2.66 13.53 1.12
N MET A 62 3.08 14.56 1.87
CA MET A 62 2.91 14.64 3.32
C MET A 62 1.42 14.60 3.75
N PRO A 63 0.50 15.39 3.14
CA PRO A 63 -0.92 15.29 3.47
C PRO A 63 -1.48 13.89 3.27
N LEU A 64 -1.04 13.17 2.22
CA LEU A 64 -1.46 11.78 1.96
C LEU A 64 -0.94 10.86 3.08
N ALA A 65 0.34 10.97 3.44
CA ALA A 65 0.97 10.13 4.46
C ALA A 65 0.34 10.31 5.86
N PHE A 66 -0.10 11.53 6.20
CA PHE A 66 -0.74 11.79 7.48
C PHE A 66 -2.24 11.50 7.49
N SER A 67 -2.92 11.57 6.34
CA SER A 67 -4.37 11.35 6.27
C SER A 67 -4.76 9.89 6.07
N TYR A 68 -3.96 9.08 5.36
CA TYR A 68 -4.35 7.71 5.02
C TYR A 68 -4.71 6.84 6.27
N PRO A 69 -4.05 6.95 7.45
CA PRO A 69 -4.42 6.14 8.61
C PRO A 69 -5.85 6.41 9.11
N LEU A 70 -6.38 7.59 8.82
CA LEU A 70 -7.71 7.99 9.25
C LEU A 70 -8.81 7.44 8.33
N MET A 71 -8.45 7.05 7.10
CA MET A 71 -9.42 6.69 6.05
C MET A 71 -10.31 5.51 6.42
N LYS A 72 -9.83 4.55 7.19
CA LYS A 72 -10.62 3.40 7.67
C LYS A 72 -11.81 3.78 8.58
N ARG A 73 -11.87 5.03 9.07
CA ARG A 73 -13.00 5.55 9.85
C ARG A 73 -14.09 6.12 8.95
N TYR A 74 -13.72 6.63 7.79
CA TYR A 74 -14.61 7.39 6.90
C TYR A 74 -15.04 6.61 5.67
N THR A 75 -14.17 5.80 5.08
CA THR A 75 -14.41 5.14 3.80
C THR A 75 -14.08 3.64 3.84
N TYR A 76 -14.73 2.87 2.94
CA TYR A 76 -14.39 1.46 2.70
C TYR A 76 -13.15 1.28 1.78
N TRP A 77 -12.41 2.35 1.48
CA TRP A 77 -11.25 2.34 0.58
C TRP A 77 -9.92 2.70 1.23
N PRO A 78 -9.66 2.40 2.53
CA PRO A 78 -8.36 2.73 3.15
C PRO A 78 -7.18 2.09 2.43
N GLN A 79 -7.34 0.89 1.86
CA GLN A 79 -6.31 0.20 1.08
C GLN A 79 -5.96 0.93 -0.23
N LEU A 80 -6.91 1.63 -0.84
CA LEU A 80 -6.66 2.50 -1.99
C LEU A 80 -5.78 3.70 -1.57
N PHE A 81 -6.12 4.35 -0.45
CA PHE A 81 -5.32 5.45 0.10
C PHE A 81 -3.92 4.99 0.50
N LEU A 82 -3.80 3.77 1.05
CA LEU A 82 -2.48 3.16 1.27
C LEU A 82 -1.73 3.01 -0.05
N GLY A 83 -2.36 2.46 -1.08
CA GLY A 83 -1.75 2.30 -2.41
C GLY A 83 -1.25 3.62 -3.00
N ILE A 84 -2.06 4.67 -2.92
CA ILE A 84 -1.68 6.03 -3.35
C ILE A 84 -0.45 6.51 -2.57
N THR A 85 -0.46 6.40 -1.25
CA THR A 85 0.62 6.90 -0.39
C THR A 85 1.90 6.08 -0.52
N PHE A 86 1.77 4.75 -0.50
CA PHE A 86 2.91 3.82 -0.48
C PHE A 86 3.70 3.83 -1.78
N ASN A 87 3.01 3.88 -2.92
CA ASN A 87 3.66 3.86 -4.23
C ASN A 87 4.12 5.24 -4.73
N TYR A 88 3.93 6.31 -3.96
CA TYR A 88 4.28 7.67 -4.36
C TYR A 88 5.78 7.83 -4.71
N GLY A 89 6.61 6.96 -4.16
CA GLY A 89 8.04 6.86 -4.48
C GLY A 89 8.34 6.62 -5.97
N LEU A 90 7.43 6.00 -6.73
CA LEU A 90 7.60 5.82 -8.20
C LEU A 90 7.61 7.17 -8.91
N ILE A 91 6.71 8.07 -8.53
CA ILE A 91 6.66 9.44 -9.07
C ILE A 91 7.93 10.20 -8.68
N LEU A 92 8.34 10.11 -7.40
CA LEU A 92 9.53 10.80 -6.90
C LEU A 92 10.80 10.32 -7.61
N GLY A 93 10.96 9.00 -7.78
CA GLY A 93 12.12 8.42 -8.46
C GLY A 93 12.24 8.92 -9.91
N TRP A 94 11.13 9.00 -10.63
CA TRP A 94 11.11 9.53 -11.99
C TRP A 94 11.51 11.00 -12.04
N VAL A 95 10.87 11.83 -11.24
CA VAL A 95 11.06 13.28 -11.24
C VAL A 95 12.46 13.67 -10.74
N CYS A 96 13.04 12.89 -9.83
CA CYS A 96 14.38 13.06 -9.32
C CYS A 96 15.43 13.03 -10.45
N ILE A 97 15.23 12.14 -11.45
CA ILE A 97 16.17 11.95 -12.57
C ILE A 97 15.83 12.88 -13.74
N ASN A 98 14.53 12.99 -14.08
CA ASN A 98 14.10 13.64 -15.32
C ASN A 98 13.74 15.12 -15.15
N ASN A 99 13.66 15.64 -13.92
CA ASN A 99 13.25 17.01 -13.57
C ASN A 99 11.83 17.41 -14.03
N HIS A 100 11.04 16.48 -14.52
CA HIS A 100 9.64 16.68 -14.94
C HIS A 100 8.82 15.40 -14.75
N LEU A 101 7.51 15.56 -14.72
CA LEU A 101 6.55 14.45 -14.63
C LEU A 101 6.01 14.12 -16.01
N ASP A 102 6.06 12.84 -16.38
CA ASP A 102 5.55 12.29 -17.63
C ASP A 102 4.35 11.39 -17.44
N THR A 103 3.75 10.96 -18.56
CA THR A 103 2.65 9.99 -18.58
C THR A 103 3.11 8.60 -18.13
N ILE A 104 4.35 8.19 -18.44
CA ILE A 104 4.88 6.86 -18.14
C ILE A 104 4.84 6.54 -16.63
N PRO A 105 5.46 7.36 -15.75
CA PRO A 105 5.40 7.10 -14.31
C PRO A 105 3.98 7.17 -13.74
N ILE A 106 3.06 7.96 -14.33
CA ILE A 106 1.67 8.01 -13.89
C ILE A 106 0.96 6.68 -14.17
N ILE A 107 1.19 6.07 -15.35
CA ILE A 107 0.63 4.76 -15.71
C ILE A 107 1.17 3.68 -14.76
N LEU A 108 2.49 3.64 -14.56
CA LEU A 108 3.13 2.68 -13.65
C LEU A 108 2.65 2.85 -12.22
N TYR A 109 2.58 4.07 -11.74
CA TYR A 109 2.06 4.41 -10.41
C TYR A 109 0.61 3.97 -10.23
N SER A 110 -0.24 4.22 -11.22
CA SER A 110 -1.64 3.77 -11.19
C SER A 110 -1.73 2.25 -11.07
N GLY A 111 -0.95 1.51 -11.85
CA GLY A 111 -0.88 0.05 -11.72
C GLY A 111 -0.41 -0.42 -10.35
N ALA A 112 0.65 0.19 -9.82
CA ALA A 112 1.19 -0.14 -8.50
C ALA A 112 0.18 0.13 -7.36
N ILE A 113 -0.66 1.16 -7.48
CA ILE A 113 -1.78 1.40 -6.56
C ILE A 113 -2.72 0.20 -6.54
N PHE A 114 -3.10 -0.33 -7.72
CA PHE A 114 -4.00 -1.49 -7.79
C PHE A 114 -3.33 -2.78 -7.32
N TRP A 115 -2.03 -2.96 -7.52
CA TRP A 115 -1.28 -4.06 -6.92
C TRP A 115 -1.34 -4.00 -5.39
N THR A 116 -1.05 -2.84 -4.80
CA THR A 116 -1.13 -2.62 -3.35
C THR A 116 -2.54 -2.85 -2.84
N LEU A 117 -3.53 -2.31 -3.53
CA LEU A 117 -4.95 -2.49 -3.21
C LEU A 117 -5.34 -3.98 -3.19
N GLY A 118 -4.83 -4.78 -4.12
CA GLY A 118 -5.07 -6.22 -4.16
C GLY A 118 -4.47 -6.95 -2.95
N PHE A 119 -3.15 -6.84 -2.76
CA PHE A 119 -2.49 -7.61 -1.70
C PHE A 119 -2.86 -7.14 -0.29
N ASP A 120 -3.11 -5.84 -0.10
CA ASP A 120 -3.52 -5.33 1.22
C ASP A 120 -4.99 -5.66 1.53
N THR A 121 -5.84 -5.83 0.52
CA THR A 121 -7.18 -6.42 0.70
C THR A 121 -7.08 -7.87 1.19
N ILE A 122 -6.16 -8.68 0.65
CA ILE A 122 -5.89 -10.04 1.15
C ILE A 122 -5.46 -9.98 2.61
N TYR A 123 -4.55 -9.05 2.95
CA TYR A 123 -4.09 -8.85 4.32
C TYR A 123 -5.24 -8.51 5.27
N GLY A 124 -6.15 -7.62 4.88
CA GLY A 124 -7.28 -7.20 5.70
C GLY A 124 -8.31 -8.31 5.98
N PHE A 125 -8.32 -9.41 5.22
CA PHE A 125 -9.18 -10.56 5.53
C PHE A 125 -8.74 -11.32 6.79
N GLN A 126 -7.52 -11.11 7.30
CA GLN A 126 -7.08 -11.74 8.57
C GLN A 126 -7.90 -11.28 9.77
N ASP A 127 -8.20 -9.99 9.80
CA ASP A 127 -8.82 -9.34 10.94
C ASP A 127 -10.29 -8.97 10.66
N ILE A 128 -10.89 -9.47 9.57
CA ILE A 128 -12.20 -9.04 9.06
C ILE A 128 -13.32 -9.15 10.12
N ASN A 129 -13.29 -10.18 10.96
CA ASN A 129 -14.31 -10.38 12.01
C ASN A 129 -14.14 -9.34 13.11
N ASP A 130 -12.93 -9.05 13.55
CA ASP A 130 -12.63 -8.05 14.56
C ASP A 130 -12.96 -6.64 14.02
N ASP A 131 -12.59 -6.36 12.76
CA ASP A 131 -12.84 -5.08 12.08
C ASP A 131 -14.36 -4.81 11.95
N GLU A 132 -15.17 -5.82 11.62
CA GLU A 132 -16.64 -5.70 11.56
C GLU A 132 -17.23 -5.37 12.93
N ILE A 133 -16.76 -6.03 14.02
CA ILE A 133 -17.24 -5.80 15.39
C ILE A 133 -16.89 -4.39 15.88
N ILE A 134 -15.68 -3.91 15.55
CA ILE A 134 -15.17 -2.60 15.97
C ILE A 134 -15.75 -1.47 15.11
N GLY A 135 -16.35 -1.79 13.94
CA GLY A 135 -16.92 -0.82 13.00
C GLY A 135 -15.88 -0.14 12.11
N ILE A 136 -14.71 -0.75 11.90
CA ILE A 136 -13.70 -0.30 10.95
C ILE A 136 -14.17 -0.62 9.53
N LYS A 137 -13.88 0.29 8.59
CA LYS A 137 -14.19 0.12 7.17
C LYS A 137 -12.97 -0.33 6.39
N SER A 138 -13.15 -1.30 5.48
CA SER A 138 -12.07 -1.81 4.62
C SER A 138 -12.60 -2.35 3.29
N THR A 139 -11.72 -2.50 2.29
CA THR A 139 -12.06 -3.16 1.02
C THR A 139 -12.34 -4.65 1.23
N SER A 140 -11.73 -5.29 2.22
CA SER A 140 -12.00 -6.67 2.60
C SER A 140 -13.46 -6.86 3.02
N ILE A 141 -14.01 -5.94 3.81
CA ILE A 141 -15.43 -5.92 4.20
C ILE A 141 -16.31 -5.62 2.97
N LYS A 142 -15.95 -4.59 2.19
CA LYS A 142 -16.72 -4.15 1.01
C LYS A 142 -16.88 -5.25 -0.03
N PHE A 143 -15.82 -6.00 -0.30
CA PHE A 143 -15.78 -7.04 -1.34
C PHE A 143 -15.88 -8.46 -0.79
N LYS A 144 -16.33 -8.64 0.45
CA LYS A 144 -16.51 -9.93 1.12
C LYS A 144 -17.34 -10.93 0.32
N LYS A 145 -18.31 -10.46 -0.47
CA LYS A 145 -19.15 -11.33 -1.31
C LYS A 145 -18.39 -11.94 -2.50
N ASN A 146 -17.53 -11.18 -3.16
CA ASN A 146 -16.81 -11.59 -4.36
C ASN A 146 -15.34 -11.17 -4.31
N PRO A 147 -14.56 -11.62 -3.30
CA PRO A 147 -13.20 -11.14 -3.11
C PRO A 147 -12.26 -11.52 -4.25
N LYS A 148 -12.38 -12.73 -4.80
CA LYS A 148 -11.52 -13.18 -5.92
C LYS A 148 -11.71 -12.35 -7.17
N LEU A 149 -12.96 -11.99 -7.53
CA LEU A 149 -13.22 -11.13 -8.68
C LEU A 149 -12.57 -9.75 -8.52
N PHE A 150 -12.66 -9.18 -7.32
CA PHE A 150 -12.00 -7.91 -7.02
C PHE A 150 -10.48 -7.99 -7.15
N LEU A 151 -9.86 -9.05 -6.64
CA LEU A 151 -8.42 -9.28 -6.76
C LEU A 151 -7.99 -9.47 -8.23
N TYR A 152 -8.76 -10.24 -9.01
CA TYR A 152 -8.51 -10.39 -10.45
C TYR A 152 -8.52 -9.05 -11.17
N THR A 153 -9.50 -8.18 -10.86
CA THR A 153 -9.58 -6.83 -11.46
C THR A 153 -8.37 -5.99 -11.08
N CYS A 154 -7.98 -5.96 -9.80
CA CYS A 154 -6.81 -5.22 -9.34
C CYS A 154 -5.53 -5.67 -10.05
N TYR A 155 -5.29 -6.97 -10.12
CA TYR A 155 -4.08 -7.52 -10.74
C TYR A 155 -4.08 -7.40 -12.26
N LEU A 156 -5.24 -7.46 -12.90
CA LEU A 156 -5.36 -7.19 -14.33
C LEU A 156 -4.93 -5.74 -14.65
N ILE A 157 -5.42 -4.76 -13.90
CA ILE A 157 -5.03 -3.35 -14.06
C ILE A 157 -3.53 -3.18 -13.84
N PHE A 158 -2.96 -3.84 -12.85
CA PHE A 158 -1.52 -3.80 -12.61
C PHE A 158 -0.70 -4.36 -13.77
N ILE A 159 -1.03 -5.57 -14.25
CA ILE A 159 -0.29 -6.19 -15.36
C ILE A 159 -0.46 -5.39 -16.66
N THR A 160 -1.66 -4.87 -16.94
CA THR A 160 -1.87 -4.00 -18.12
C THR A 160 -1.06 -2.72 -18.03
N SER A 161 -0.91 -2.12 -16.83
CA SER A 161 -0.05 -0.94 -16.65
C SER A 161 1.42 -1.24 -16.91
N LEU A 162 1.93 -2.40 -16.48
CA LEU A 162 3.30 -2.85 -16.75
C LEU A 162 3.53 -3.05 -18.25
N ILE A 163 2.59 -3.72 -18.94
CA ILE A 163 2.66 -3.92 -20.40
C ILE A 163 2.69 -2.56 -21.10
N THR A 164 1.77 -1.65 -20.75
CA THR A 164 1.70 -0.31 -21.35
C THR A 164 2.98 0.49 -21.09
N THR A 165 3.52 0.43 -19.88
CA THR A 165 4.81 1.07 -19.56
C THR A 165 5.93 0.50 -20.42
N GLY A 166 6.00 -0.82 -20.58
CA GLY A 166 7.00 -1.47 -21.44
C GLY A 166 6.90 -1.05 -22.90
N LEU A 167 5.68 -0.92 -23.43
CA LEU A 167 5.44 -0.45 -24.80
C LEU A 167 5.91 1.01 -25.00
N LEU A 168 5.55 1.90 -24.07
CA LEU A 168 5.92 3.32 -24.13
C LEU A 168 7.43 3.55 -23.97
N MET A 169 8.10 2.69 -23.21
CA MET A 169 9.55 2.72 -23.01
C MET A 169 10.33 1.92 -24.08
N ASN A 170 9.63 1.31 -25.04
CA ASN A 170 10.22 0.46 -26.09
C ASN A 170 11.10 -0.67 -25.52
N PHE A 171 10.65 -1.32 -24.43
CA PHE A 171 11.37 -2.45 -23.86
C PHE A 171 11.38 -3.64 -24.83
N ASN A 172 12.46 -4.42 -24.80
CA ASN A 172 12.62 -5.58 -25.67
C ASN A 172 11.68 -6.75 -25.22
N TYR A 173 11.59 -7.80 -26.06
CA TYR A 173 10.73 -8.96 -25.81
C TYR A 173 11.04 -9.70 -24.49
N LEU A 174 12.27 -9.62 -23.97
CA LEU A 174 12.65 -10.26 -22.70
C LEU A 174 11.85 -9.67 -21.54
N PHE A 175 11.59 -8.36 -21.54
CA PHE A 175 10.73 -7.73 -20.54
C PHE A 175 9.36 -8.41 -20.46
N TYR A 176 8.72 -8.63 -21.61
CA TYR A 176 7.39 -9.27 -21.66
C TYR A 176 7.44 -10.75 -21.26
N LEU A 177 8.54 -11.44 -21.60
CA LEU A 177 8.76 -12.81 -21.12
C LEU A 177 8.87 -12.85 -19.59
N PHE A 178 9.62 -11.93 -18.98
CA PHE A 178 9.75 -11.83 -17.53
C PHE A 178 8.44 -11.44 -16.86
N LEU A 179 7.53 -10.71 -17.51
CA LEU A 179 6.21 -10.41 -16.95
C LEU A 179 5.34 -11.65 -16.73
N LEU A 180 5.65 -12.78 -17.34
CA LEU A 180 4.97 -14.05 -17.05
C LEU A 180 5.14 -14.47 -15.59
N ILE A 181 6.28 -14.13 -14.95
CA ILE A 181 6.56 -14.48 -13.54
C ILE A 181 5.57 -13.80 -12.60
N PRO A 182 5.45 -12.45 -12.53
CA PRO A 182 4.46 -11.82 -11.68
C PRO A 182 3.03 -12.15 -12.10
N THR A 183 2.74 -12.34 -13.39
CA THR A 183 1.41 -12.72 -13.87
C THR A 183 1.00 -14.08 -13.31
N THR A 184 1.82 -15.11 -13.48
CA THR A 184 1.53 -16.44 -12.94
C THR A 184 1.46 -16.43 -11.41
N HIS A 185 2.34 -15.69 -10.75
CA HIS A 185 2.32 -15.55 -9.30
C HIS A 185 1.01 -14.92 -8.80
N LEU A 186 0.57 -13.81 -9.38
CA LEU A 186 -0.62 -13.10 -8.92
C LEU A 186 -1.91 -13.88 -9.22
N PHE A 187 -2.06 -14.38 -10.45
CA PHE A 187 -3.31 -15.02 -10.88
C PHE A 187 -3.39 -16.50 -10.48
N LEU A 188 -2.35 -17.29 -10.77
CA LEU A 188 -2.39 -18.74 -10.56
C LEU A 188 -1.98 -19.12 -9.13
N TYR A 189 -1.12 -18.34 -8.47
CA TYR A 189 -0.75 -18.67 -7.11
C TYR A 189 -1.59 -17.91 -6.08
N GLN A 190 -1.60 -16.56 -6.10
CA GLN A 190 -2.29 -15.78 -5.07
C GLN A 190 -3.81 -15.96 -5.14
N VAL A 191 -4.44 -15.56 -6.26
CA VAL A 191 -5.92 -15.55 -6.33
C VAL A 191 -6.50 -16.96 -6.32
N TYR A 192 -5.84 -17.92 -6.97
CA TYR A 192 -6.31 -19.31 -6.99
C TYR A 192 -6.32 -19.92 -5.59
N ASN A 193 -5.20 -19.80 -4.84
CA ASN A 193 -5.05 -20.38 -3.50
C ASN A 193 -5.64 -19.52 -2.38
N PHE A 194 -6.14 -18.32 -2.69
CA PHE A 194 -6.73 -17.44 -1.70
C PHE A 194 -8.02 -18.00 -1.12
N ASN A 195 -8.00 -18.22 0.19
CA ASN A 195 -9.16 -18.63 0.98
C ASN A 195 -9.44 -17.55 2.05
N PHE A 196 -10.40 -16.67 1.76
CA PHE A 196 -10.76 -15.55 2.63
C PHE A 196 -11.37 -15.96 3.98
N LYS A 197 -11.77 -17.25 4.14
CA LYS A 197 -12.29 -17.79 5.40
C LYS A 197 -11.19 -18.27 6.35
N ASP A 198 -9.95 -18.36 5.88
CA ASP A 198 -8.80 -18.82 6.66
C ASP A 198 -7.81 -17.66 6.86
N PRO A 199 -7.77 -17.04 8.06
CA PRO A 199 -6.84 -15.95 8.38
C PRO A 199 -5.36 -16.31 8.18
N LEU A 200 -4.97 -17.55 8.47
CA LEU A 200 -3.59 -18.02 8.30
C LEU A 200 -3.23 -18.13 6.80
N ASN A 201 -4.18 -18.60 5.97
CA ASN A 201 -4.00 -18.60 4.52
C ASN A 201 -3.84 -17.18 3.99
N CYS A 202 -4.68 -16.24 4.41
CA CYS A 202 -4.59 -14.83 4.01
C CYS A 202 -3.20 -14.26 4.33
N PHE A 203 -2.70 -14.47 5.54
CA PHE A 203 -1.37 -14.03 5.95
C PHE A 203 -0.25 -14.68 5.14
N LYS A 204 -0.33 -15.98 4.90
CA LYS A 204 0.65 -16.71 4.10
C LYS A 204 0.72 -16.16 2.67
N ILE A 205 -0.42 -15.92 2.03
CA ILE A 205 -0.48 -15.39 0.67
C ILE A 205 0.04 -13.95 0.65
N PHE A 206 -0.36 -13.10 1.60
CA PHE A 206 0.16 -11.74 1.73
C PHE A 206 1.70 -11.72 1.82
N LYS A 207 2.29 -12.55 2.69
CA LYS A 207 3.75 -12.64 2.84
C LYS A 207 4.50 -13.02 1.56
N ARG A 208 3.86 -13.74 0.65
CA ARG A 208 4.46 -14.15 -0.63
C ARG A 208 4.65 -13.02 -1.64
N ASN A 209 4.16 -11.80 -1.35
CA ASN A 209 4.50 -10.61 -2.15
C ASN A 209 5.93 -10.08 -1.88
N ASN A 210 6.62 -10.61 -0.87
CA ASN A 210 7.97 -10.21 -0.51
C ASN A 210 9.07 -11.09 -1.13
N PHE A 211 8.74 -11.91 -2.13
CA PHE A 211 9.67 -12.82 -2.81
C PHE A 211 9.71 -12.54 -4.31
#